data_fce1a18b8bb6a6d50ecc70ad219933d4
#
_entry.id   fce1a18b8bb6a6d50ecc70ad219933d4
#
_cell.length_a   1.000
_cell.length_b   1.000
_cell.length_c   1.000
_cell.angle_alpha   90.00
_cell.angle_beta   90.00
_cell.angle_gamma   90.00
#
_symmetry.space_group_name_H-M   'P 1'
#
loop_
_entity.id
_entity.type
_entity.pdbx_description
1 polymer ?
#
loop_
_entity_poly.entity_id
_entity_poly.type
_entity_poly.pdbx_seq_one_letter_code
_entity_poly.pdbx_strand_id
1 'polypeptide(L)'
;MDVTVLQAKMDREAAIARELNDTPITEGSPKQIDWAMDIRWRKADAAAKVIRQIEDNKLDAPEMTAKQQKIIDFYKQTFANNSAKFWIDNDCTSFDAHWIQNHQAEIFK
;
A
#
# COMPACT_ATOMS: atom_id res chain seq x y z
N MET A 1 -18.67 17.94 -4.35
CA MET A 1 -18.59 16.67 -3.58
C MET A 1 -19.09 16.93 -2.17
N ASP A 2 -19.94 16.07 -1.66
CA ASP A 2 -20.42 16.15 -0.29
C ASP A 2 -19.28 15.96 0.71
N VAL A 3 -19.22 16.79 1.74
CA VAL A 3 -18.19 16.72 2.79
C VAL A 3 -18.22 15.35 3.50
N THR A 4 -19.42 14.80 3.71
CA THR A 4 -19.60 13.47 4.33
C THR A 4 -18.96 12.37 3.51
N VAL A 5 -19.12 12.41 2.18
CA VAL A 5 -18.51 11.43 1.26
C VAL A 5 -16.98 11.56 1.28
N LEU A 6 -16.47 12.81 1.26
CA LEU A 6 -15.03 13.06 1.34
C LEU A 6 -14.44 12.53 2.64
N GLN A 7 -15.13 12.80 3.77
CA GLN A 7 -14.68 12.34 5.09
C GLN A 7 -14.64 10.81 5.15
N ALA A 8 -15.64 10.12 4.61
CA ALA A 8 -15.69 8.67 4.58
C ALA A 8 -14.52 8.09 3.78
N LYS A 9 -14.16 8.72 2.66
CA LYS A 9 -13.00 8.30 1.85
C LYS A 9 -11.70 8.49 2.61
N MET A 10 -11.53 9.61 3.27
CA MET A 10 -10.33 9.88 4.08
C MET A 10 -10.20 8.91 5.24
N ASP A 11 -11.31 8.61 5.91
CA ASP A 11 -11.33 7.64 7.02
C ASP A 11 -10.98 6.24 6.53
N ARG A 12 -11.46 5.84 5.36
CA ARG A 12 -11.13 4.54 4.77
C ARG A 12 -9.66 4.46 4.39
N GLU A 13 -9.10 5.51 3.79
CA GLU A 13 -7.68 5.58 3.46
C GLU A 13 -6.82 5.47 4.71
N ALA A 14 -7.18 6.16 5.77
CA ALA A 14 -6.47 6.09 7.05
C ALA A 14 -6.51 4.68 7.65
N ALA A 15 -7.65 4.00 7.55
CA ALA A 15 -7.80 2.63 8.02
C ALA A 15 -6.92 1.66 7.22
N ILE A 16 -6.89 1.79 5.90
CA ILE A 16 -6.04 0.97 5.02
C ILE A 16 -4.55 1.20 5.35
N ALA A 17 -4.15 2.47 5.52
CA ALA A 17 -2.77 2.80 5.86
C ALA A 17 -2.35 2.15 7.19
N ARG A 18 -3.21 2.14 8.19
CA ARG A 18 -2.94 1.47 9.46
C ARG A 18 -2.79 -0.04 9.29
N GLU A 19 -3.65 -0.66 8.48
CA GLU A 19 -3.56 -2.09 8.17
C GLU A 19 -2.23 -2.44 7.50
N LEU A 20 -1.77 -1.59 6.56
CA LEU A 20 -0.50 -1.79 5.88
C LEU A 20 0.70 -1.66 6.82
N ASN A 21 0.56 -0.91 7.90
CA ASN A 21 1.63 -0.71 8.89
C ASN A 21 1.52 -1.64 10.11
N ASP A 22 0.65 -2.63 10.07
CA ASP A 22 0.36 -3.50 11.21
C ASP A 22 1.47 -4.53 11.46
N THR A 23 2.23 -4.91 10.45
CA THR A 23 3.29 -5.89 10.57
C THR A 23 4.57 -5.25 11.11
N PRO A 24 5.23 -5.79 12.15
CA PRO A 24 6.44 -5.19 12.69
C PRO A 24 7.62 -5.33 11.74
N ILE A 25 8.48 -4.32 11.73
CA ILE A 25 9.79 -4.38 11.07
C ILE A 25 10.77 -4.88 12.14
N THR A 26 11.40 -6.03 11.88
CA THR A 26 12.22 -6.73 12.88
C THR A 26 13.68 -6.89 12.49
N GLU A 27 14.03 -6.73 11.21
CA GLU A 27 15.40 -6.90 10.74
C GLU A 27 16.10 -5.57 10.53
N GLY A 28 17.15 -5.34 11.31
CA GLY A 28 17.95 -4.14 11.26
C GLY A 28 18.35 -3.67 12.66
N SER A 29 19.20 -2.63 12.74
CA SER A 29 19.51 -1.99 14.02
C SER A 29 18.29 -1.21 14.53
N PRO A 30 18.22 -0.91 15.84
CA PRO A 30 17.10 -0.12 16.38
C PRO A 30 16.88 1.21 15.64
N LYS A 31 17.94 1.93 15.29
CA LYS A 31 17.83 3.18 14.54
C LYS A 31 17.32 2.96 13.12
N GLN A 32 17.78 1.89 12.46
CA GLN A 32 17.32 1.54 11.12
C GLN A 32 15.84 1.16 11.14
N ILE A 33 15.41 0.39 12.13
CA ILE A 33 14.01 -0.02 12.26
C ILE A 33 13.12 1.21 12.46
N ASP A 34 13.50 2.14 13.33
CA ASP A 34 12.73 3.38 13.55
C ASP A 34 12.62 4.20 12.27
N TRP A 35 13.73 4.34 11.54
CA TRP A 35 13.76 5.07 10.28
C TRP A 35 12.88 4.38 9.22
N ALA A 36 12.98 3.06 9.10
CA ALA A 36 12.18 2.26 8.17
C ALA A 36 10.69 2.34 8.48
N MET A 37 10.30 2.34 9.75
CA MET A 37 8.90 2.49 10.16
C MET A 37 8.34 3.84 9.73
N ASP A 38 9.11 4.91 9.87
CA ASP A 38 8.72 6.24 9.41
C ASP A 38 8.55 6.28 7.89
N ILE A 39 9.48 5.69 7.14
CA ILE A 39 9.41 5.61 5.68
C ILE A 39 8.15 4.85 5.27
N ARG A 40 7.93 3.66 5.82
CA ARG A 40 6.76 2.85 5.49
C ARG A 40 5.46 3.58 5.79
N TRP A 41 5.38 4.26 6.91
CA TRP A 41 4.21 5.04 7.30
C TRP A 41 3.90 6.10 6.25
N ARG A 42 4.91 6.85 5.80
CA ARG A 42 4.74 7.86 4.76
C ARG A 42 4.32 7.27 3.41
N LYS A 43 4.84 6.09 3.06
CA LYS A 43 4.51 5.41 1.80
C LYS A 43 3.12 4.80 1.82
N ALA A 44 2.61 4.44 2.98
CA ALA A 44 1.29 3.81 3.12
C ALA A 44 0.15 4.72 2.63
N ASP A 45 0.30 6.03 2.70
CA ASP A 45 -0.73 6.96 2.22
C ASP A 45 -1.00 6.79 0.72
N ALA A 46 0.04 6.73 -0.11
CA ALA A 46 -0.12 6.55 -1.55
C ALA A 46 -0.73 5.19 -1.88
N ALA A 47 -0.25 4.14 -1.23
CA ALA A 47 -0.78 2.78 -1.41
C ALA A 47 -2.25 2.71 -0.98
N ALA A 48 -2.61 3.33 0.15
CA ALA A 48 -3.98 3.36 0.64
C ALA A 48 -4.94 4.04 -0.34
N LYS A 49 -4.50 5.12 -0.99
CA LYS A 49 -5.31 5.80 -2.02
C LYS A 49 -5.61 4.88 -3.20
N VAL A 50 -4.61 4.14 -3.67
CA VAL A 50 -4.79 3.20 -4.79
C VAL A 50 -5.76 2.08 -4.39
N ILE A 51 -5.57 1.49 -3.20
CA ILE A 51 -6.44 0.42 -2.70
C ILE A 51 -7.88 0.94 -2.57
N ARG A 52 -8.09 2.11 -1.99
CA ARG A 52 -9.43 2.70 -1.85
C ARG A 52 -10.08 2.93 -3.21
N GLN A 53 -9.34 3.46 -4.19
CA GLN A 53 -9.86 3.66 -5.55
C GLN A 53 -10.28 2.34 -6.18
N ILE A 54 -9.52 1.28 -5.97
CA ILE A 54 -9.87 -0.06 -6.45
C ILE A 54 -11.16 -0.55 -5.79
N GLU A 55 -11.29 -0.38 -4.47
CA GLU A 55 -12.49 -0.77 -3.74
C GLU A 55 -13.74 -0.01 -4.22
N ASP A 56 -13.59 1.30 -4.47
CA ASP A 56 -14.69 2.16 -4.93
C ASP A 56 -15.11 1.86 -6.37
N ASN A 57 -14.19 1.41 -7.21
CA ASN A 57 -14.40 1.15 -8.62
C ASN A 57 -14.48 -0.34 -8.94
N LYS A 58 -14.99 -1.13 -8.01
CA LYS A 58 -15.10 -2.57 -8.16
C LYS A 58 -16.01 -2.91 -9.34
N LEU A 59 -15.49 -3.67 -10.28
CA LEU A 59 -16.20 -4.05 -11.50
C LEU A 59 -16.92 -5.39 -11.33
N ASP A 60 -18.06 -5.55 -12.02
CA ASP A 60 -18.83 -6.79 -11.97
C ASP A 60 -18.20 -7.93 -12.79
N ALA A 61 -17.18 -7.63 -13.61
CA ALA A 61 -16.48 -8.64 -14.39
C ALA A 61 -15.52 -9.45 -13.49
N PRO A 62 -15.71 -10.77 -13.39
CA PRO A 62 -14.86 -11.59 -12.47
C PRO A 62 -13.37 -11.50 -12.78
N GLU A 63 -12.98 -11.44 -14.06
CA GLU A 63 -11.58 -11.33 -14.46
C GLU A 63 -10.93 -10.02 -13.96
N MET A 64 -11.65 -8.92 -14.10
CA MET A 64 -11.16 -7.61 -13.66
C MET A 64 -11.11 -7.53 -12.13
N THR A 65 -12.10 -8.12 -11.46
CA THR A 65 -12.11 -8.19 -9.99
C THR A 65 -10.94 -9.01 -9.48
N ALA A 66 -10.60 -10.12 -10.14
CA ALA A 66 -9.45 -10.93 -9.78
C ALA A 66 -8.13 -10.16 -9.94
N LYS A 67 -7.99 -9.38 -11.02
CA LYS A 67 -6.81 -8.52 -11.22
C LYS A 67 -6.69 -7.44 -10.16
N GLN A 68 -7.80 -6.79 -9.83
CA GLN A 68 -7.83 -5.79 -8.76
C GLN A 68 -7.41 -6.37 -7.42
N GLN A 69 -7.89 -7.58 -7.10
CA GLN A 69 -7.51 -8.26 -5.87
C GLN A 69 -6.02 -8.60 -5.83
N LYS A 70 -5.44 -8.99 -6.96
CA LYS A 70 -4.00 -9.25 -7.06
C LYS A 70 -3.18 -7.99 -6.74
N ILE A 71 -3.63 -6.83 -7.18
CA ILE A 71 -2.97 -5.55 -6.88
C ILE A 71 -3.01 -5.28 -5.38
N ILE A 72 -4.17 -5.44 -4.77
CA ILE A 72 -4.33 -5.23 -3.32
C ILE A 72 -3.44 -6.21 -2.55
N ASP A 73 -3.43 -7.48 -2.93
CA ASP A 73 -2.61 -8.52 -2.28
C ASP A 73 -1.12 -8.22 -2.42
N PHE A 74 -0.71 -7.69 -3.57
CA PHE A 74 0.69 -7.31 -3.80
C PHE A 74 1.12 -6.17 -2.88
N TYR A 75 0.27 -5.17 -2.67
CA TYR A 75 0.52 -4.11 -1.69
C TYR A 75 0.67 -4.68 -0.28
N LYS A 76 -0.26 -5.54 0.13
CA LYS A 76 -0.22 -6.14 1.48
C LYS A 76 1.05 -6.96 1.69
N GLN A 77 1.43 -7.74 0.69
CA GLN A 77 2.64 -8.55 0.72
C GLN A 77 3.90 -7.66 0.82
N THR A 78 3.95 -6.59 0.03
CA THR A 78 5.08 -5.65 0.03
C THR A 78 5.20 -4.94 1.37
N PHE A 79 4.08 -4.47 1.92
CA PHE A 79 4.10 -3.73 3.19
C PHE A 79 4.30 -4.64 4.41
N ALA A 80 4.20 -5.95 4.25
CA ALA A 80 4.55 -6.92 5.27
C ALA A 80 6.05 -7.23 5.32
N ASN A 81 6.86 -6.62 4.46
CA ASN A 81 8.31 -6.80 4.48
C ASN A 81 8.88 -6.26 5.80
N ASN A 82 9.56 -7.12 6.55
CA ASN A 82 10.06 -6.83 7.88
C ASN A 82 11.51 -6.33 7.90
N SER A 83 12.11 -6.07 6.74
CA SER A 83 13.50 -5.62 6.63
C SER A 83 13.57 -4.10 6.60
N ALA A 84 14.30 -3.52 7.56
CA ALA A 84 14.57 -2.08 7.57
C ALA A 84 15.31 -1.65 6.30
N LYS A 85 16.26 -2.47 5.84
CA LYS A 85 17.04 -2.17 4.64
C LYS A 85 16.13 -2.02 3.41
N PHE A 86 15.11 -2.86 3.25
CA PHE A 86 14.16 -2.76 2.15
C PHE A 86 13.50 -1.38 2.12
N TRP A 87 13.01 -0.91 3.27
CA TRP A 87 12.32 0.38 3.35
C TRP A 87 13.27 1.56 3.15
N ILE A 88 14.46 1.48 3.69
CA ILE A 88 15.49 2.53 3.52
C ILE A 88 15.90 2.61 2.05
N ASP A 89 16.12 1.49 1.39
CA ASP A 89 16.49 1.43 -0.04
C ASP A 89 15.35 1.96 -0.93
N ASN A 90 14.11 1.93 -0.47
CA ASN A 90 12.93 2.38 -1.20
C ASN A 90 12.40 3.73 -0.74
N ASP A 91 13.20 4.53 -0.03
CA ASP A 91 12.78 5.85 0.45
C ASP A 91 12.32 6.78 -0.67
N CYS A 92 12.88 6.64 -1.88
CA CYS A 92 12.50 7.43 -3.05
C CYS A 92 11.39 6.79 -3.88
N THR A 93 10.86 5.64 -3.48
CA THR A 93 9.79 4.94 -4.20
C THR A 93 8.43 5.42 -3.70
N SER A 94 7.53 5.77 -4.61
CA SER A 94 6.23 6.36 -4.25
C SER A 94 5.10 5.36 -4.09
N PHE A 95 5.23 4.11 -4.30
CA PHE A 95 4.19 3.06 -4.14
C PHE A 95 2.78 3.46 -4.61
N ASP A 96 2.70 4.28 -5.66
CA ASP A 96 1.46 4.76 -6.26
C ASP A 96 1.04 3.88 -7.45
N ALA A 97 0.07 4.34 -8.24
CA ALA A 97 -0.39 3.61 -9.42
C ALA A 97 0.73 3.36 -10.43
N HIS A 98 1.69 4.27 -10.54
CA HIS A 98 2.85 4.12 -11.43
C HIS A 98 3.75 2.95 -10.98
N TRP A 99 3.93 2.78 -9.68
CA TRP A 99 4.67 1.65 -9.11
C TRP A 99 3.99 0.32 -9.50
N ILE A 100 2.66 0.27 -9.46
CA ILE A 100 1.89 -0.90 -9.90
C ILE A 100 2.18 -1.21 -11.38
N GLN A 101 2.16 -0.20 -12.25
CA GLN A 101 2.46 -0.37 -13.67
C GLN A 101 3.85 -0.97 -13.89
N ASN A 102 4.83 -0.52 -13.12
CA ASN A 102 6.20 -1.01 -13.23
C ASN A 102 6.38 -2.45 -12.74
N HIS A 103 5.43 -2.98 -11.99
CA HIS A 103 5.48 -4.32 -11.39
C HIS A 103 4.44 -5.27 -11.96
N GLN A 104 3.81 -4.95 -13.10
CA GLN A 104 2.75 -5.76 -13.68
C GLN A 104 3.18 -7.21 -13.93
N ALA A 105 4.40 -7.42 -14.39
CA ALA A 105 4.91 -8.76 -14.67
C ALA A 105 4.96 -9.64 -13.41
N GLU A 106 5.23 -9.05 -12.26
CA GLU A 106 5.24 -9.75 -10.98
C GLU A 106 3.83 -9.98 -10.44
N ILE A 107 2.97 -8.97 -10.57
CA ILE A 107 1.62 -9.00 -10.02
C ILE A 107 0.74 -10.00 -10.77
N PHE A 108 0.85 -10.03 -12.10
CA PHE A 108 -0.04 -10.81 -12.97
C PHE A 108 0.62 -12.06 -13.55
N LYS A 109 1.52 -12.63 -12.83
CA LYS A 109 2.11 -13.92 -13.22
C LYS A 109 1.05 -14.98 -13.46
#